data_8760e7da97284df26dfc17fb3184f32c
#
_entry.id   8760e7da97284df26dfc17fb3184f32c
#
_cell.length_a   1.000
_cell.length_b   1.000
_cell.length_c   1.000
_cell.angle_alpha   90.00
_cell.angle_beta   90.00
_cell.angle_gamma   90.00
#
_symmetry.space_group_name_H-M   'P 1'
#
loop_
_entity.id
_entity.type
_entity.pdbx_description
1 polymer ?
#
loop_
_entity_poly.entity_id
_entity_poly.type
_entity_poly.pdbx_seq_one_letter_code
_entity_poly.pdbx_strand_id
1 'polypeptide(L)'
;IWPIQWLLQSPHETDDGVTASNFFVCSEHCDLGTFAHEFGHNLGLPDLYDSDYSSSGVGFWSLMSSGNYLEWNDKPNPAHFDAWSKYKLGWILPTEIDSESQQSHQITLDPVETYGEIIKVPISNYEYWLIEFRSNKAGDYDRGLPSSGILIWHIDESITNEYGFDNSDEEHPTVKLIQADGYDDLKNGWNEGDAGDPFGINSVINNRTSPSALSWPGSDMGFSMSVSEMDENMATVSFSGNDLPRAWFYDVIWDWDDS
;
A
#
# COMPACT_ATOMS: atom_id res chain seq x y z
N ILE A 1 -6.57 -19.24 -23.04
CA ILE A 1 -5.47 -19.53 -22.10
C ILE A 1 -5.65 -18.56 -20.94
N TRP A 2 -5.71 -19.07 -19.71
CA TRP A 2 -5.76 -18.25 -18.52
C TRP A 2 -4.36 -17.65 -18.27
N PRO A 3 -4.21 -16.36 -17.98
CA PRO A 3 -2.94 -15.79 -17.60
C PRO A 3 -2.44 -16.46 -16.32
N ILE A 4 -1.18 -16.77 -16.25
CA ILE A 4 -0.57 -17.43 -15.08
C ILE A 4 0.95 -17.31 -15.13
N GLN A 5 1.55 -17.03 -13.99
CA GLN A 5 2.99 -17.15 -13.76
C GLN A 5 3.30 -18.51 -13.14
N TRP A 6 4.41 -19.11 -13.52
CA TRP A 6 4.86 -20.39 -12.98
C TRP A 6 6.37 -20.53 -12.93
N LEU A 7 6.85 -21.44 -12.09
CA LEU A 7 8.26 -21.81 -12.01
C LEU A 7 8.58 -22.95 -12.97
N LEU A 8 9.72 -22.89 -13.63
CA LEU A 8 10.26 -24.02 -14.35
C LEU A 8 10.63 -25.14 -13.35
N GLN A 9 10.25 -26.39 -13.64
CA GLN A 9 10.64 -27.54 -12.81
C GLN A 9 12.16 -27.67 -12.66
N SER A 10 12.91 -27.24 -13.68
CA SER A 10 14.37 -27.14 -13.66
C SER A 10 14.76 -25.83 -14.35
N PRO A 11 15.55 -24.97 -13.70
CA PRO A 11 16.09 -23.79 -14.34
C PRO A 11 16.84 -24.17 -15.62
N HIS A 12 16.71 -23.34 -16.66
CA HIS A 12 17.34 -23.53 -17.95
C HIS A 12 18.40 -22.46 -18.20
N GLU A 13 19.64 -22.89 -18.44
CA GLU A 13 20.69 -21.96 -18.88
C GLU A 13 20.55 -21.69 -20.37
N THR A 14 20.49 -20.43 -20.74
CA THR A 14 20.42 -19.96 -22.13
C THR A 14 21.83 -19.84 -22.72
N ASP A 15 21.95 -19.78 -24.06
CA ASP A 15 23.24 -19.70 -24.74
C ASP A 15 24.03 -18.43 -24.42
N ASP A 16 23.38 -17.38 -23.90
CA ASP A 16 24.00 -16.12 -23.46
C ASP A 16 24.34 -16.08 -21.97
N GLY A 17 24.17 -17.21 -21.27
CA GLY A 17 24.56 -17.36 -19.86
C GLY A 17 23.56 -16.84 -18.85
N VAL A 18 22.33 -16.58 -19.28
CA VAL A 18 21.22 -16.23 -18.39
C VAL A 18 20.47 -17.50 -17.98
N THR A 19 20.10 -17.63 -16.71
CA THR A 19 19.30 -18.74 -16.23
C THR A 19 17.83 -18.34 -16.18
N ALA A 20 16.99 -18.97 -17.00
CA ALA A 20 15.55 -18.85 -16.92
C ALA A 20 15.02 -19.80 -15.83
N SER A 21 14.28 -19.26 -14.84
CA SER A 21 13.73 -20.03 -13.72
C SER A 21 12.21 -19.92 -13.61
N ASN A 22 11.62 -18.90 -14.18
CA ASN A 22 10.18 -18.64 -14.17
C ASN A 22 9.72 -18.15 -15.55
N PHE A 23 8.42 -18.23 -15.76
CA PHE A 23 7.76 -17.73 -16.96
C PHE A 23 6.33 -17.37 -16.64
N PHE A 24 5.71 -16.55 -17.46
CA PHE A 24 4.28 -16.36 -17.45
C PHE A 24 3.70 -16.63 -18.83
N VAL A 25 2.41 -16.90 -18.86
CA VAL A 25 1.67 -17.17 -20.07
C VAL A 25 0.47 -16.22 -20.14
N CYS A 26 0.35 -15.52 -21.24
CA CYS A 26 -0.81 -14.71 -21.59
C CYS A 26 -1.39 -15.17 -22.91
N SER A 27 -2.68 -14.91 -23.15
CA SER A 27 -3.26 -15.07 -24.50
C SER A 27 -2.72 -13.98 -25.42
N GLU A 28 -2.82 -14.18 -26.73
CA GLU A 28 -2.45 -13.16 -27.74
C GLU A 28 -3.34 -11.90 -27.68
N HIS A 29 -4.46 -11.96 -26.95
CA HIS A 29 -5.38 -10.86 -26.72
C HIS A 29 -5.29 -10.32 -25.29
N CYS A 30 -4.27 -10.70 -24.55
CA CYS A 30 -3.99 -10.20 -23.21
C CYS A 30 -3.78 -8.69 -23.29
N ASP A 31 -4.47 -7.94 -22.45
CA ASP A 31 -4.27 -6.51 -22.36
C ASP A 31 -2.97 -6.16 -21.61
N LEU A 32 -2.60 -4.90 -21.65
CA LEU A 32 -1.36 -4.42 -21.03
C LEU A 32 -1.36 -4.65 -19.51
N GLY A 33 -2.51 -4.43 -18.86
CA GLY A 33 -2.60 -4.56 -17.40
C GLY A 33 -2.39 -5.99 -16.95
N THR A 34 -3.07 -6.94 -17.58
CA THR A 34 -2.88 -8.37 -17.30
C THR A 34 -1.44 -8.81 -17.61
N PHE A 35 -0.84 -8.37 -18.72
CA PHE A 35 0.54 -8.68 -19.05
C PHE A 35 1.51 -8.15 -17.98
N ALA A 36 1.32 -6.89 -17.55
CA ALA A 36 2.17 -6.25 -16.55
C ALA A 36 2.00 -6.88 -15.16
N HIS A 37 0.80 -7.32 -14.79
CA HIS A 37 0.51 -8.05 -13.55
C HIS A 37 1.28 -9.39 -13.52
N GLU A 38 1.14 -10.22 -14.56
CA GLU A 38 1.87 -11.49 -14.64
C GLU A 38 3.40 -11.29 -14.65
N PHE A 39 3.87 -10.21 -15.27
CA PHE A 39 5.28 -9.85 -15.20
C PHE A 39 5.69 -9.42 -13.79
N GLY A 40 4.81 -8.78 -13.02
CA GLY A 40 5.00 -8.47 -11.61
C GLY A 40 5.30 -9.71 -10.77
N HIS A 41 4.60 -10.82 -11.04
CA HIS A 41 4.90 -12.11 -10.42
C HIS A 41 6.30 -12.63 -10.79
N ASN A 42 6.73 -12.45 -12.04
CA ASN A 42 8.10 -12.80 -12.43
C ASN A 42 9.17 -11.97 -11.70
N LEU A 43 8.84 -10.76 -11.26
CA LEU A 43 9.70 -9.94 -10.42
C LEU A 43 9.66 -10.33 -8.94
N GLY A 44 8.76 -11.23 -8.55
CA GLY A 44 8.62 -11.76 -7.19
C GLY A 44 7.52 -11.11 -6.36
N LEU A 45 6.63 -10.34 -6.97
CA LEU A 45 5.47 -9.78 -6.28
C LEU A 45 4.34 -10.81 -6.16
N PRO A 46 3.61 -10.87 -5.04
CA PRO A 46 2.41 -11.67 -4.89
C PRO A 46 1.17 -10.95 -5.41
N ASP A 47 0.05 -11.69 -5.47
CA ASP A 47 -1.26 -11.08 -5.60
C ASP A 47 -1.61 -10.25 -4.36
N LEU A 48 -2.21 -9.08 -4.57
CA LEU A 48 -2.75 -8.21 -3.54
C LEU A 48 -4.28 -8.18 -3.55
N TYR A 49 -4.90 -8.95 -4.44
CA TYR A 49 -6.32 -9.27 -4.31
C TYR A 49 -6.50 -10.45 -3.33
N ASP A 50 -7.70 -10.61 -2.84
CA ASP A 50 -8.07 -11.73 -2.00
C ASP A 50 -8.35 -12.97 -2.86
N SER A 51 -7.56 -14.04 -2.65
CA SER A 51 -7.62 -15.25 -3.47
C SER A 51 -8.84 -16.14 -3.17
N ASP A 52 -9.50 -15.96 -2.04
CA ASP A 52 -10.72 -16.68 -1.68
C ASP A 52 -12.01 -15.90 -1.96
N TYR A 53 -11.87 -14.62 -2.40
CA TYR A 53 -12.95 -13.72 -2.79
C TYR A 53 -13.88 -13.32 -1.64
N SER A 54 -13.42 -13.35 -0.40
CA SER A 54 -14.17 -12.85 0.75
C SER A 54 -14.07 -11.30 0.88
N SER A 55 -13.02 -10.74 0.28
CA SER A 55 -12.77 -9.31 0.18
C SER A 55 -12.30 -8.88 -1.21
N SER A 56 -12.06 -7.60 -1.44
CA SER A 56 -11.46 -7.08 -2.69
C SER A 56 -9.94 -6.91 -2.58
N GLY A 57 -9.34 -7.31 -1.45
CA GLY A 57 -7.93 -7.02 -1.19
C GLY A 57 -7.64 -5.52 -1.24
N VAL A 58 -6.73 -5.10 -2.13
CA VAL A 58 -6.44 -3.66 -2.33
C VAL A 58 -7.14 -3.06 -3.57
N GLY A 59 -7.97 -3.86 -4.25
CA GLY A 59 -8.84 -3.42 -5.34
C GLY A 59 -8.10 -2.71 -6.48
N PHE A 60 -8.69 -1.63 -7.00
CA PHE A 60 -8.17 -0.86 -8.13
C PHE A 60 -6.86 -0.10 -7.85
N TRP A 61 -6.42 -0.03 -6.61
CA TRP A 61 -5.31 0.81 -6.21
C TRP A 61 -3.93 0.20 -6.49
N SER A 62 -3.87 -1.07 -6.92
CA SER A 62 -2.62 -1.73 -7.28
C SER A 62 -2.74 -2.53 -8.58
N LEU A 63 -1.65 -2.50 -9.39
CA LEU A 63 -1.47 -3.39 -10.53
C LEU A 63 -1.49 -4.87 -10.11
N MET A 64 -1.03 -5.19 -8.89
CA MET A 64 -1.04 -6.56 -8.36
C MET A 64 -2.39 -6.96 -7.77
N SER A 65 -3.44 -6.18 -7.99
CA SER A 65 -4.84 -6.47 -7.66
C SER A 65 -5.74 -6.08 -8.85
N SER A 66 -7.00 -5.76 -8.63
CA SER A 66 -7.97 -5.43 -9.69
C SER A 66 -7.61 -4.17 -10.51
N GLY A 67 -6.61 -3.40 -10.08
CA GLY A 67 -6.08 -2.26 -10.82
C GLY A 67 -5.48 -2.61 -12.18
N ASN A 68 -5.15 -3.89 -12.43
CA ASN A 68 -4.71 -4.39 -13.73
C ASN A 68 -5.80 -4.29 -14.81
N TYR A 69 -7.10 -4.29 -14.42
CA TYR A 69 -8.24 -4.23 -15.34
C TYR A 69 -8.77 -2.83 -15.58
N LEU A 70 -8.12 -1.80 -15.02
CA LEU A 70 -8.59 -0.43 -15.19
C LEU A 70 -8.52 0.00 -16.67
N GLU A 71 -9.52 0.77 -17.06
CA GLU A 71 -9.67 1.34 -18.39
C GLU A 71 -9.87 2.86 -18.32
N TRP A 72 -9.43 3.54 -19.35
CA TRP A 72 -9.72 4.95 -19.58
C TRP A 72 -10.05 5.20 -21.06
N ASN A 73 -11.22 5.78 -21.34
CA ASN A 73 -11.73 5.98 -22.69
C ASN A 73 -11.75 4.67 -23.54
N ASP A 74 -12.29 3.61 -22.96
CA ASP A 74 -12.43 2.27 -23.59
C ASP A 74 -11.07 1.66 -24.00
N LYS A 75 -10.00 1.99 -23.30
CA LYS A 75 -8.66 1.43 -23.51
C LYS A 75 -8.05 0.98 -22.20
N PRO A 76 -7.27 -0.11 -22.22
CA PRO A 76 -6.52 -0.53 -21.06
C PRO A 76 -5.67 0.61 -20.51
N ASN A 77 -5.87 0.90 -19.25
CA ASN A 77 -5.14 1.93 -18.52
C ASN A 77 -4.93 1.47 -17.08
N PRO A 78 -4.06 0.45 -16.89
CA PRO A 78 -3.88 -0.18 -15.59
C PRO A 78 -3.33 0.79 -14.56
N ALA A 79 -3.59 0.48 -13.29
CA ALA A 79 -2.96 1.16 -12.18
C ALA A 79 -1.44 0.92 -12.18
N HIS A 80 -0.71 1.85 -11.59
CA HIS A 80 0.68 1.61 -11.22
C HIS A 80 0.79 0.54 -10.12
N PHE A 81 1.98 -0.01 -9.94
CA PHE A 81 2.30 -0.73 -8.72
C PHE A 81 2.10 0.19 -7.52
N ASP A 82 1.54 -0.33 -6.46
CA ASP A 82 1.40 0.34 -5.17
C ASP A 82 2.78 0.63 -4.52
N ALA A 83 2.78 1.45 -3.47
CA ALA A 83 4.00 1.85 -2.78
C ALA A 83 4.78 0.66 -2.21
N TRP A 84 4.08 -0.37 -1.67
CA TRP A 84 4.73 -1.55 -1.11
C TRP A 84 5.41 -2.39 -2.19
N SER A 85 4.73 -2.64 -3.31
CA SER A 85 5.30 -3.37 -4.45
C SER A 85 6.57 -2.72 -4.98
N LYS A 86 6.56 -1.39 -5.18
CA LYS A 86 7.76 -0.63 -5.61
C LYS A 86 8.88 -0.68 -4.58
N TYR A 87 8.55 -0.57 -3.30
CA TYR A 87 9.51 -0.67 -2.20
C TYR A 87 10.14 -2.06 -2.13
N LYS A 88 9.36 -3.13 -2.26
CA LYS A 88 9.84 -4.53 -2.29
C LYS A 88 10.77 -4.80 -3.47
N LEU A 89 10.49 -4.23 -4.63
CA LEU A 89 11.35 -4.34 -5.81
C LEU A 89 12.62 -3.48 -5.71
N GLY A 90 12.75 -2.64 -4.69
CA GLY A 90 13.88 -1.70 -4.54
C GLY A 90 13.87 -0.58 -5.58
N TRP A 91 12.72 -0.31 -6.21
CA TRP A 91 12.59 0.74 -7.21
C TRP A 91 12.45 2.13 -6.60
N ILE A 92 12.07 2.19 -5.33
CA ILE A 92 11.88 3.42 -4.58
C ILE A 92 12.48 3.29 -3.18
N LEU A 93 13.11 4.37 -2.73
CA LEU A 93 13.59 4.49 -1.35
C LEU A 93 12.70 5.48 -0.61
N PRO A 94 11.98 5.06 0.43
CA PRO A 94 11.10 5.94 1.16
C PRO A 94 11.87 6.95 2.01
N THR A 95 11.28 8.14 2.16
CA THR A 95 11.65 9.06 3.23
C THR A 95 11.05 8.57 4.53
N GLU A 96 11.88 8.16 5.50
CA GLU A 96 11.40 7.69 6.80
C GLU A 96 11.11 8.85 7.74
N ILE A 97 9.98 8.78 8.42
CA ILE A 97 9.57 9.73 9.48
C ILE A 97 9.57 8.99 10.80
N ASP A 98 10.30 9.54 11.76
CA ASP A 98 10.23 9.10 13.14
C ASP A 98 8.90 9.57 13.76
N SER A 99 7.97 8.63 13.96
CA SER A 99 6.66 8.88 14.58
C SER A 99 6.78 9.33 16.05
N GLU A 100 7.89 9.02 16.72
CA GLU A 100 8.16 9.47 18.09
C GLU A 100 8.70 10.91 18.14
N SER A 101 9.14 11.44 17.00
CA SER A 101 9.60 12.82 16.89
C SER A 101 8.43 13.78 17.13
N GLN A 102 8.55 14.65 18.10
CA GLN A 102 7.58 15.74 18.32
C GLN A 102 7.74 16.90 17.32
N GLN A 103 8.67 16.78 16.39
CA GLN A 103 8.89 17.81 15.37
C GLN A 103 7.82 17.70 14.30
N SER A 104 7.27 18.84 13.92
CA SER A 104 6.40 18.94 12.77
C SER A 104 7.21 18.77 11.49
N HIS A 105 6.81 17.84 10.63
CA HIS A 105 7.39 17.61 9.32
C HIS A 105 6.35 17.96 8.25
N GLN A 106 6.77 18.69 7.24
CA GLN A 106 5.96 18.93 6.06
C GLN A 106 6.72 18.37 4.85
N ILE A 107 6.06 17.51 4.08
CA ILE A 107 6.64 16.87 2.90
C ILE A 107 5.67 17.05 1.75
N THR A 108 6.21 17.49 0.61
CA THR A 108 5.48 17.54 -0.65
C THR A 108 5.83 16.31 -1.46
N LEU A 109 4.80 15.59 -1.91
CA LEU A 109 4.90 14.39 -2.72
C LEU A 109 4.48 14.72 -4.15
N ASP A 110 5.31 14.36 -5.12
CA ASP A 110 4.92 14.29 -6.51
C ASP A 110 4.08 13.03 -6.76
N PRO A 111 3.24 13.01 -7.81
CA PRO A 111 2.52 11.81 -8.18
C PRO A 111 3.50 10.67 -8.45
N VAL A 112 3.22 9.51 -7.85
CA VAL A 112 4.11 8.35 -7.91
C VAL A 112 4.38 7.86 -9.34
N GLU A 113 3.50 8.20 -10.29
CA GLU A 113 3.61 7.93 -11.72
C GLU A 113 4.72 8.75 -12.38
N THR A 114 5.18 9.83 -11.76
CA THR A 114 6.16 10.74 -12.34
C THR A 114 7.55 10.61 -11.73
N TYR A 115 7.67 10.75 -10.40
CA TYR A 115 8.96 10.78 -9.70
C TYR A 115 9.08 9.79 -8.54
N GLY A 116 7.96 9.19 -8.12
CA GLY A 116 7.99 8.05 -7.24
C GLY A 116 8.47 8.32 -5.81
N GLU A 117 8.12 9.43 -5.20
CA GLU A 117 8.40 9.68 -3.78
C GLU A 117 7.36 9.00 -2.90
N ILE A 118 7.79 8.34 -1.84
CA ILE A 118 6.94 7.77 -0.80
C ILE A 118 7.49 8.08 0.59
N ILE A 119 6.60 8.10 1.57
CA ILE A 119 6.95 8.25 2.98
C ILE A 119 6.76 6.92 3.68
N LYS A 120 7.68 6.55 4.56
CA LYS A 120 7.54 5.41 5.46
C LYS A 120 7.47 5.87 6.89
N VAL A 121 6.45 5.40 7.62
CA VAL A 121 6.30 5.60 9.06
C VAL A 121 6.47 4.25 9.75
N PRO A 122 7.63 3.96 10.33
CA PRO A 122 7.87 2.71 11.04
C PRO A 122 7.00 2.60 12.30
N ILE A 123 6.47 1.40 12.58
CA ILE A 123 5.72 1.06 13.78
C ILE A 123 6.48 -0.01 14.57
N SER A 124 6.96 -1.03 13.87
CA SER A 124 7.79 -2.10 14.41
C SER A 124 8.82 -2.56 13.37
N ASN A 125 9.52 -3.68 13.63
CA ASN A 125 10.43 -4.27 12.63
C ASN A 125 9.72 -4.79 11.39
N TYR A 126 8.43 -5.11 11.48
CA TYR A 126 7.63 -5.71 10.42
C TYR A 126 6.41 -4.87 10.04
N GLU A 127 5.96 -4.00 10.94
CA GLU A 127 4.77 -3.18 10.77
C GLU A 127 5.16 -1.73 10.49
N TYR A 128 4.58 -1.14 9.43
CA TYR A 128 4.83 0.24 9.03
C TYR A 128 3.73 0.76 8.11
N TRP A 129 3.65 2.07 7.98
CA TRP A 129 2.86 2.70 6.93
C TRP A 129 3.74 3.12 5.77
N LEU A 130 3.21 2.98 4.55
CA LEU A 130 3.72 3.65 3.36
C LEU A 130 2.66 4.64 2.86
N ILE A 131 3.12 5.82 2.47
CA ILE A 131 2.24 6.91 2.06
C ILE A 131 2.73 7.40 0.71
N GLU A 132 1.83 7.42 -0.28
CA GLU A 132 2.10 7.89 -1.63
C GLU A 132 1.02 8.86 -2.09
N PHE A 133 1.34 9.70 -3.06
CA PHE A 133 0.36 10.49 -3.79
C PHE A 133 0.08 9.83 -5.14
N ARG A 134 -1.21 9.59 -5.43
CA ARG A 134 -1.69 9.07 -6.70
C ARG A 134 -2.53 10.14 -7.40
N SER A 135 -2.29 10.35 -8.70
CA SER A 135 -3.04 11.31 -9.50
C SER A 135 -3.56 10.65 -10.77
N ASN A 136 -4.87 10.63 -10.94
CA ASN A 136 -5.49 10.12 -12.17
C ASN A 136 -5.42 11.14 -13.34
N LYS A 137 -4.54 12.14 -13.25
CA LYS A 137 -4.36 13.20 -14.25
C LYS A 137 -2.90 13.43 -14.64
N ALA A 138 -1.94 13.04 -13.81
CA ALA A 138 -0.54 13.42 -13.99
C ALA A 138 0.18 12.57 -15.05
N GLY A 139 -0.05 11.26 -15.10
CA GLY A 139 0.67 10.31 -15.94
C GLY A 139 -0.13 9.81 -17.14
N ASP A 140 0.44 8.83 -17.82
CA ASP A 140 -0.22 8.09 -18.90
C ASP A 140 -1.07 6.94 -18.37
N TYR A 141 -0.76 6.44 -17.19
CA TYR A 141 -1.48 5.40 -16.45
C TYR A 141 -2.22 6.00 -15.26
N ASP A 142 -2.91 5.19 -14.47
CA ASP A 142 -3.73 5.62 -13.34
C ASP A 142 -4.95 6.48 -13.68
N ARG A 143 -5.19 6.77 -14.97
CA ARG A 143 -6.33 7.61 -15.38
C ARG A 143 -7.68 6.96 -15.13
N GLY A 144 -7.70 5.62 -15.01
CA GLY A 144 -8.86 4.83 -14.63
C GLY A 144 -9.13 4.78 -13.12
N LEU A 145 -8.24 5.32 -12.28
CA LEU A 145 -8.45 5.34 -10.84
C LEU A 145 -9.69 6.16 -10.47
N PRO A 146 -10.45 5.75 -9.44
CA PRO A 146 -11.68 6.42 -9.03
C PRO A 146 -11.49 7.90 -8.66
N SER A 147 -10.34 8.26 -8.06
CA SER A 147 -9.96 9.63 -7.76
C SER A 147 -8.45 9.79 -7.55
N SER A 148 -8.00 11.03 -7.38
CA SER A 148 -6.65 11.38 -6.95
C SER A 148 -6.62 11.62 -5.45
N GLY A 149 -5.48 11.35 -4.79
CA GLY A 149 -5.27 11.68 -3.38
C GLY A 149 -4.11 10.92 -2.76
N ILE A 150 -3.93 11.14 -1.47
CA ILE A 150 -2.93 10.43 -0.68
C ILE A 150 -3.48 9.04 -0.34
N LEU A 151 -2.73 8.00 -0.67
CA LEU A 151 -2.98 6.63 -0.24
C LEU A 151 -2.08 6.29 0.95
N ILE A 152 -2.67 5.65 1.95
CA ILE A 152 -1.98 5.15 3.13
C ILE A 152 -2.10 3.64 3.14
N TRP A 153 -0.95 2.98 3.02
CA TRP A 153 -0.80 1.54 3.05
C TRP A 153 -0.35 1.11 4.44
N HIS A 154 -1.14 0.29 5.12
CA HIS A 154 -0.76 -0.33 6.39
C HIS A 154 -0.18 -1.71 6.09
N ILE A 155 1.07 -1.89 6.40
CA ILE A 155 1.84 -3.07 6.09
C ILE A 155 2.19 -3.82 7.37
N ASP A 156 1.99 -5.14 7.38
CA ASP A 156 2.52 -6.04 8.40
C ASP A 156 3.17 -7.27 7.75
N GLU A 157 4.47 -7.23 7.56
CA GLU A 157 5.25 -8.32 6.96
C GLU A 157 5.45 -9.52 7.91
N SER A 158 4.94 -9.48 9.15
CA SER A 158 4.91 -10.64 10.03
C SER A 158 3.80 -11.62 9.65
N ILE A 159 2.81 -11.17 8.86
CA ILE A 159 1.72 -11.99 8.36
C ILE A 159 2.20 -12.76 7.14
N THR A 160 2.33 -14.07 7.32
CA THR A 160 2.76 -14.98 6.25
C THR A 160 1.97 -16.27 6.34
N ASN A 161 1.63 -16.85 5.20
CA ASN A 161 1.09 -18.21 5.12
C ASN A 161 2.19 -19.21 4.72
N GLU A 162 1.81 -20.45 4.45
CA GLU A 162 2.72 -21.53 4.01
C GLU A 162 3.40 -21.24 2.66
N TYR A 163 2.88 -20.27 1.88
CA TYR A 163 3.43 -19.84 0.59
C TYR A 163 4.21 -18.51 0.69
N GLY A 164 4.33 -17.96 1.89
CA GLY A 164 5.17 -16.79 2.19
C GLY A 164 4.41 -15.49 2.39
N PHE A 165 3.48 -15.14 1.54
CA PHE A 165 2.70 -13.90 1.60
C PHE A 165 1.24 -14.18 1.30
N ASP A 166 0.32 -13.53 2.03
CA ASP A 166 -1.10 -13.71 1.80
C ASP A 166 -1.89 -12.45 2.14
N ASN A 167 -2.76 -12.05 1.23
CA ASN A 167 -3.72 -10.97 1.44
C ASN A 167 -5.17 -11.47 1.56
N SER A 168 -5.35 -12.79 1.80
CA SER A 168 -6.67 -13.44 1.91
C SER A 168 -7.25 -13.39 3.33
N ASP A 169 -6.50 -12.92 4.33
CA ASP A 169 -7.05 -12.63 5.66
C ASP A 169 -7.52 -11.18 5.69
N GLU A 170 -8.80 -10.96 5.42
CA GLU A 170 -9.41 -9.64 5.40
C GLU A 170 -9.40 -8.93 6.76
N GLU A 171 -9.26 -9.69 7.86
CA GLU A 171 -9.13 -9.11 9.20
C GLU A 171 -7.72 -8.58 9.47
N HIS A 172 -6.70 -9.22 8.90
CA HIS A 172 -5.31 -8.81 9.08
C HIS A 172 -4.44 -9.14 7.85
N PRO A 173 -4.67 -8.50 6.70
CA PRO A 173 -3.86 -8.75 5.50
C PRO A 173 -2.44 -8.16 5.67
N THR A 174 -1.48 -8.71 4.93
CA THR A 174 -0.11 -8.17 4.90
C THR A 174 -0.07 -6.74 4.38
N VAL A 175 -0.87 -6.41 3.37
CA VAL A 175 -1.00 -5.07 2.79
C VAL A 175 -2.45 -4.64 2.82
N LYS A 176 -2.75 -3.60 3.58
CA LYS A 176 -4.07 -2.99 3.66
C LYS A 176 -4.03 -1.55 3.16
N LEU A 177 -4.99 -1.16 2.33
CA LEU A 177 -5.27 0.24 2.08
C LEU A 177 -6.16 0.80 3.20
N ILE A 178 -5.75 1.89 3.84
CA ILE A 178 -6.59 2.62 4.79
C ILE A 178 -7.47 3.57 3.98
N GLN A 179 -8.78 3.25 3.92
CA GLN A 179 -9.76 4.04 3.19
C GLN A 179 -10.14 5.29 3.98
N ALA A 180 -10.01 6.48 3.37
CA ALA A 180 -10.14 7.76 4.07
C ALA A 180 -11.55 8.02 4.61
N ASP A 181 -12.58 7.47 3.99
CA ASP A 181 -13.97 7.58 4.44
C ASP A 181 -14.32 6.64 5.60
N GLY A 182 -13.48 5.64 5.88
CA GLY A 182 -13.61 4.71 7.00
C GLY A 182 -14.70 3.66 6.83
N TYR A 183 -15.17 3.39 5.60
CA TYR A 183 -16.21 2.39 5.36
C TYR A 183 -15.67 0.95 5.25
N ASP A 184 -14.38 0.76 5.05
CA ASP A 184 -13.76 -0.57 4.86
C ASP A 184 -14.45 -1.38 3.73
N ASP A 185 -14.87 -0.72 2.65
CA ASP A 185 -15.61 -1.32 1.54
C ASP A 185 -14.81 -2.41 0.84
N LEU A 186 -13.49 -2.21 0.69
CA LEU A 186 -12.57 -3.20 0.14
C LEU A 186 -12.53 -4.47 1.01
N LYS A 187 -12.39 -4.31 2.34
CA LYS A 187 -12.42 -5.41 3.30
C LYS A 187 -13.72 -6.21 3.21
N ASN A 188 -14.85 -5.54 3.00
CA ASN A 188 -16.16 -6.18 2.95
C ASN A 188 -16.52 -6.68 1.54
N GLY A 189 -15.67 -6.51 0.54
CA GLY A 189 -15.94 -6.89 -0.84
C GLY A 189 -17.14 -6.16 -1.47
N TRP A 190 -17.43 -4.94 -1.02
CA TRP A 190 -18.59 -4.18 -1.50
C TRP A 190 -18.30 -3.43 -2.80
N ASN A 191 -17.06 -3.04 -3.01
CA ASN A 191 -16.56 -2.45 -4.24
C ASN A 191 -15.08 -2.83 -4.45
N GLU A 192 -14.50 -2.39 -5.57
CA GLU A 192 -13.06 -2.56 -5.88
C GLU A 192 -12.27 -1.27 -5.64
N GLY A 193 -12.85 -0.31 -4.94
CA GLY A 193 -12.30 1.01 -4.68
C GLY A 193 -13.17 2.12 -5.25
N ASP A 194 -13.23 3.23 -4.54
CA ASP A 194 -14.04 4.38 -4.93
C ASP A 194 -13.37 5.74 -4.61
N ALA A 195 -14.08 6.83 -4.90
CA ALA A 195 -13.54 8.17 -4.75
C ALA A 195 -13.38 8.61 -3.28
N GLY A 196 -13.91 7.86 -2.32
CA GLY A 196 -13.79 8.10 -0.88
C GLY A 196 -12.51 7.51 -0.27
N ASP A 197 -11.83 6.60 -0.97
CA ASP A 197 -10.66 5.90 -0.43
C ASP A 197 -9.44 6.79 -0.21
N PRO A 198 -9.05 7.69 -1.14
CA PRO A 198 -7.88 8.53 -0.95
C PRO A 198 -8.14 9.69 0.01
N PHE A 199 -7.14 10.03 0.81
CA PHE A 199 -7.17 11.23 1.63
C PHE A 199 -7.01 12.48 0.75
N GLY A 200 -8.04 13.29 0.72
CA GLY A 200 -8.09 14.56 -0.01
C GLY A 200 -7.58 15.75 0.81
N ILE A 201 -7.60 16.94 0.22
CA ILE A 201 -7.23 18.19 0.89
C ILE A 201 -8.09 18.42 2.16
N ASN A 202 -7.45 18.85 3.24
CA ASN A 202 -7.99 19.01 4.59
C ASN A 202 -8.36 17.70 5.31
N SER A 203 -8.05 16.53 4.74
CA SER A 203 -8.17 15.28 5.48
C SER A 203 -7.17 15.24 6.62
N VAL A 204 -7.56 14.59 7.72
CA VAL A 204 -6.72 14.37 8.91
C VAL A 204 -6.89 12.93 9.35
N ILE A 205 -5.78 12.28 9.70
CA ILE A 205 -5.78 10.98 10.36
C ILE A 205 -4.93 11.04 11.63
N ASN A 206 -5.49 10.59 12.75
CA ASN A 206 -4.84 10.46 14.05
C ASN A 206 -5.56 9.39 14.88
N ASN A 207 -5.22 9.24 16.14
CA ASN A 207 -5.81 8.23 17.03
C ASN A 207 -7.29 8.46 17.40
N ARG A 208 -7.91 9.56 16.96
CA ARG A 208 -9.31 9.94 17.27
C ARG A 208 -10.18 10.04 16.04
N THR A 209 -9.61 9.94 14.86
CA THR A 209 -10.35 9.97 13.60
C THR A 209 -10.91 8.58 13.25
N SER A 210 -11.80 8.52 12.28
CA SER A 210 -12.22 7.29 11.61
C SER A 210 -12.00 7.51 10.11
N PRO A 211 -11.04 6.78 9.48
CA PRO A 211 -10.12 5.81 10.09
C PRO A 211 -9.15 6.45 11.10
N SER A 212 -8.50 5.62 11.91
CA SER A 212 -7.59 6.06 12.97
C SER A 212 -6.14 5.61 12.74
N ALA A 213 -5.19 6.43 13.23
CA ALA A 213 -3.76 6.12 13.20
C ALA A 213 -3.39 5.17 14.36
N LEU A 214 -3.70 3.89 14.17
CA LEU A 214 -3.43 2.82 15.14
C LEU A 214 -2.59 1.73 14.49
N SER A 215 -1.74 1.08 15.27
CA SER A 215 -1.10 -0.18 14.91
C SER A 215 -2.12 -1.34 14.87
N TRP A 216 -1.77 -2.48 14.33
CA TRP A 216 -2.66 -3.65 14.32
C TRP A 216 -3.11 -4.10 15.71
N PRO A 217 -2.27 -4.07 16.77
CA PRO A 217 -2.76 -4.31 18.12
C PRO A 217 -3.67 -3.20 18.67
N GLY A 218 -3.91 -2.11 17.93
CA GLY A 218 -4.74 -0.99 18.35
C GLY A 218 -4.02 0.05 19.21
N SER A 219 -2.69 0.04 19.21
CA SER A 219 -1.90 1.05 19.94
C SER A 219 -1.84 2.36 19.15
N ASP A 220 -1.92 3.48 19.86
CA ASP A 220 -1.74 4.82 19.28
C ASP A 220 -0.32 4.96 18.70
N MET A 221 -0.23 5.33 17.44
CA MET A 221 1.03 5.57 16.74
C MET A 221 1.70 6.90 17.14
N GLY A 222 1.05 7.71 17.96
CA GLY A 222 1.63 8.91 18.55
C GLY A 222 1.72 10.11 17.63
N PHE A 223 1.13 10.08 16.45
CA PHE A 223 1.16 11.19 15.51
C PHE A 223 -0.20 11.53 14.89
N SER A 224 -0.26 12.70 14.27
CA SER A 224 -1.34 13.14 13.40
C SER A 224 -0.76 13.50 12.03
N MET A 225 -1.38 13.02 10.96
CA MET A 225 -1.09 13.44 9.59
C MET A 225 -2.26 14.22 9.02
N SER A 226 -1.97 15.26 8.25
CA SER A 226 -2.96 16.03 7.50
C SER A 226 -2.49 16.33 6.09
N VAL A 227 -3.44 16.46 5.16
CA VAL A 227 -3.18 16.91 3.79
C VAL A 227 -3.49 18.40 3.72
N SER A 228 -2.46 19.23 3.55
CA SER A 228 -2.60 20.71 3.60
C SER A 228 -2.80 21.34 2.24
N GLU A 229 -2.19 20.77 1.20
CA GLU A 229 -2.27 21.25 -0.18
C GLU A 229 -2.32 20.04 -1.12
N MET A 230 -3.06 20.15 -2.21
CA MET A 230 -3.10 19.12 -3.25
C MET A 230 -3.65 19.72 -4.55
N ASP A 231 -2.99 19.40 -5.65
CA ASP A 231 -3.47 19.60 -7.01
C ASP A 231 -3.18 18.35 -7.86
N GLU A 232 -3.21 18.44 -9.18
CA GLU A 232 -2.95 17.29 -10.05
C GLU A 232 -1.48 16.85 -10.09
N ASN A 233 -0.55 17.71 -9.66
CA ASN A 233 0.89 17.52 -9.78
C ASN A 233 1.61 17.38 -8.44
N MET A 234 0.98 17.68 -7.33
CA MET A 234 1.59 17.59 -6.01
C MET A 234 0.55 17.42 -4.90
N ALA A 235 0.98 16.82 -3.80
CA ALA A 235 0.26 16.84 -2.54
C ALA A 235 1.23 17.12 -1.38
N THR A 236 0.83 17.96 -0.43
CA THR A 236 1.63 18.27 0.75
C THR A 236 0.98 17.67 1.98
N VAL A 237 1.73 16.80 2.65
CA VAL A 237 1.35 16.18 3.92
C VAL A 237 2.14 16.79 5.07
N SER A 238 1.47 16.97 6.20
CA SER A 238 2.07 17.50 7.42
C SER A 238 1.90 16.48 8.55
N PHE A 239 2.98 16.20 9.24
CA PHE A 239 3.00 15.34 10.43
C PHE A 239 3.23 16.19 11.66
N SER A 240 2.55 15.84 12.74
CA SER A 240 2.76 16.43 14.05
C SER A 240 2.56 15.36 15.13
N GLY A 241 3.27 15.46 16.24
CA GLY A 241 3.00 14.61 17.39
C GLY A 241 1.57 14.81 17.90
N ASN A 242 0.96 13.78 18.47
CA ASN A 242 -0.32 13.93 19.15
C ASN A 242 -0.15 14.86 20.37
N ASP A 243 -0.97 15.93 20.44
CA ASP A 243 -1.02 16.87 21.59
C ASP A 243 -1.59 16.25 22.88
N LEU A 244 -1.53 14.95 23.02
CA LEU A 244 -1.94 14.29 24.25
C LEU A 244 -0.81 14.30 25.25
N PRO A 245 -1.05 14.77 26.49
CA PRO A 245 -0.11 14.50 27.58
C PRO A 245 0.02 12.98 27.62
N ARG A 246 1.25 12.48 27.44
CA ARG A 246 1.57 11.06 27.67
C ARG A 246 0.96 10.72 29.02
N ALA A 247 0.03 9.80 29.07
CA ALA A 247 -0.39 9.24 30.33
C ALA A 247 0.88 8.74 30.97
N TRP A 248 1.25 9.33 32.13
CA TRP A 248 2.37 8.89 32.90
C TRP A 248 2.08 7.45 33.31
N PHE A 249 2.62 6.50 32.55
CA PHE A 249 2.80 5.16 33.08
C PHE A 249 3.82 5.33 34.22
N TYR A 250 3.33 5.52 35.41
CA TYR A 250 4.11 5.26 36.60
C TYR A 250 4.42 3.77 36.48
N ASP A 251 5.69 3.45 36.24
CA ASP A 251 6.25 2.17 36.61
C ASP A 251 5.95 2.00 38.10
N VAL A 252 4.90 1.24 38.40
CA VAL A 252 4.69 0.72 39.73
C VAL A 252 5.77 -0.34 39.90
N ILE A 253 6.96 0.11 40.33
CA ILE A 253 7.98 -0.78 40.83
C ILE A 253 7.36 -1.39 42.09
N TRP A 254 6.89 -2.62 41.96
CA TRP A 254 6.59 -3.45 43.13
C TRP A 254 7.92 -3.82 43.73
N ASP A 255 8.31 -3.04 44.73
CA ASP A 255 9.43 -3.34 45.61
C ASP A 255 9.01 -4.53 46.49
N TRP A 256 9.51 -5.73 46.11
CA TRP A 256 9.39 -6.93 46.92
C TRP A 256 10.65 -7.02 47.82
N ASP A 257 10.79 -6.11 48.78
CA ASP A 257 11.66 -6.33 49.89
C ASP A 257 10.89 -6.09 51.20
N ASP A 258 10.90 -7.13 51.98
CA ASP A 258 10.77 -7.29 53.41
C ASP A 258 9.67 -8.24 53.88
N SER A 259 10.08 -9.48 54.17
CA SER A 259 10.26 -10.14 55.45
C SER A 259 10.15 -11.64 55.33
#